data_f2ed7afb0f830945533ec124d5df2bb3
#
_entry.id   f2ed7afb0f830945533ec124d5df2bb3
#
_cell.length_a   1.000
_cell.length_b   1.000
_cell.length_c   1.000
_cell.angle_alpha   90.00
_cell.angle_beta   90.00
_cell.angle_gamma   90.00
#
_symmetry.space_group_name_H-M   'P 1'
#
loop_
_entity.id
_entity.type
_entity.pdbx_description
1 polymer ?
#
loop_
_entity_poly.entity_id
_entity_poly.type
_entity_poly.pdbx_seq_one_letter_code
_entity_poly.pdbx_strand_id
1 'polypeptide(L)'
;MKRNTILVATMAVATLGTTTQSCLALATSSVGLAVLKQILLGGITKGLNIFSDKDSFMANQLIDAALPQQLRDLNSTLQKLGLSSLVQKEKQYIAQAAAFTVDVSRPILVNAVNSLTAEDAARIVQGGSGTATQILKERTSEQLMAAIAPKVDAKLNEFGLVSSLNSALQGSNILGNILG
;
A
#
# COMPACT_ATOMS: atom_id res chain seq x y z
N MET A 1 5.99 -62.31 -49.15
CA MET A 1 5.36 -62.54 -47.89
C MET A 1 6.30 -62.01 -46.81
N LYS A 2 6.20 -60.75 -46.42
CA LYS A 2 6.94 -60.19 -45.28
C LYS A 2 5.99 -59.20 -44.61
N ARG A 3 5.56 -59.55 -43.41
CA ARG A 3 4.73 -58.73 -42.54
C ARG A 3 5.66 -57.71 -41.83
N ASN A 4 5.57 -56.45 -42.20
CA ASN A 4 6.23 -55.36 -41.46
C ASN A 4 5.27 -54.87 -40.41
N THR A 5 5.60 -55.13 -39.14
CA THR A 5 4.95 -54.60 -37.97
C THR A 5 5.48 -53.19 -37.77
N ILE A 6 4.65 -52.20 -37.99
CA ILE A 6 4.96 -50.80 -37.65
C ILE A 6 4.61 -50.60 -36.17
N LEU A 7 5.65 -50.52 -35.35
CA LEU A 7 5.57 -50.07 -33.98
C LEU A 7 5.48 -48.55 -34.00
N VAL A 8 4.27 -48.02 -33.86
CA VAL A 8 4.07 -46.60 -33.62
C VAL A 8 4.31 -46.36 -32.14
N ALA A 9 5.46 -45.81 -31.87
CA ALA A 9 5.79 -45.31 -30.52
C ALA A 9 4.95 -44.08 -30.22
N THR A 10 3.95 -44.22 -29.37
CA THR A 10 3.26 -43.11 -28.70
C THR A 10 4.19 -42.55 -27.66
N MET A 11 5.05 -41.61 -28.03
CA MET A 11 5.78 -40.77 -27.07
C MET A 11 4.97 -39.51 -26.83
N ALA A 12 4.33 -39.47 -25.69
CA ALA A 12 4.51 -38.46 -24.65
C ALA A 12 4.05 -37.05 -24.98
N VAL A 13 2.97 -36.68 -24.46
CA VAL A 13 2.69 -35.32 -24.02
C VAL A 13 2.63 -35.37 -22.51
N ALA A 14 3.75 -35.17 -21.85
CA ALA A 14 3.86 -35.10 -20.39
C ALA A 14 4.95 -34.10 -19.94
N THR A 15 4.99 -32.89 -20.56
CA THR A 15 6.02 -31.89 -20.17
C THR A 15 5.50 -30.47 -19.97
N LEU A 16 4.22 -30.26 -19.80
CA LEU A 16 3.69 -28.90 -19.54
C LEU A 16 3.28 -28.63 -18.08
N GLY A 17 3.44 -29.61 -17.17
CA GLY A 17 3.08 -29.47 -15.76
C GLY A 17 4.24 -29.17 -14.81
N THR A 18 5.49 -29.19 -15.25
CA THR A 18 6.65 -29.20 -14.34
C THR A 18 7.23 -27.82 -14.03
N THR A 19 6.93 -26.79 -14.79
CA THR A 19 7.54 -25.46 -14.61
C THR A 19 6.94 -24.70 -13.44
N THR A 20 5.66 -24.86 -13.16
CA THR A 20 5.00 -24.17 -12.03
C THR A 20 5.38 -24.78 -10.67
N GLN A 21 5.59 -26.09 -10.61
CA GLN A 21 6.04 -26.77 -9.38
C GLN A 21 7.46 -26.38 -9.00
N SER A 22 8.34 -26.16 -9.97
CA SER A 22 9.72 -25.74 -9.71
C SER A 22 9.80 -24.33 -9.13
N CYS A 23 8.99 -23.39 -9.62
CA CYS A 23 8.92 -22.03 -9.07
C CYS A 23 8.39 -22.02 -7.63
N LEU A 24 7.37 -22.81 -7.35
CA LEU A 24 6.80 -22.92 -6.01
C LEU A 24 7.79 -23.54 -5.02
N ALA A 25 8.44 -24.64 -5.39
CA ALA A 25 9.46 -25.29 -4.56
C ALA A 25 10.62 -24.35 -4.26
N LEU A 26 11.05 -23.54 -5.24
CA LEU A 26 12.09 -22.54 -5.03
C LEU A 26 11.62 -21.43 -4.07
N ALA A 27 10.43 -20.90 -4.28
CA ALA A 27 9.88 -19.80 -3.47
C ALA A 27 9.65 -20.20 -2.00
N THR A 28 9.28 -21.47 -1.75
CA THR A 28 9.06 -22.01 -0.40
C THR A 28 10.34 -22.53 0.27
N SER A 29 11.45 -22.60 -0.46
CA SER A 29 12.75 -22.91 0.12
C SER A 29 13.23 -21.79 1.04
N SER A 30 14.15 -22.10 1.95
CA SER A 30 14.74 -21.09 2.85
C SER A 30 15.40 -19.93 2.09
N VAL A 31 16.04 -20.24 0.97
CA VAL A 31 16.67 -19.23 0.10
C VAL A 31 15.63 -18.39 -0.62
N GLY A 32 14.62 -19.02 -1.20
CA GLY A 32 13.53 -18.30 -1.89
C GLY A 32 12.74 -17.39 -0.96
N LEU A 33 12.43 -17.86 0.25
CA LEU A 33 11.77 -17.06 1.28
C LEU A 33 12.65 -15.86 1.71
N ALA A 34 13.97 -16.06 1.85
CA ALA A 34 14.90 -14.97 2.18
C ALA A 34 14.93 -13.91 1.07
N VAL A 35 15.00 -14.32 -0.19
CA VAL A 35 14.97 -13.41 -1.35
C VAL A 35 13.63 -12.65 -1.40
N LEU A 36 12.50 -13.33 -1.20
CA LEU A 36 11.19 -12.69 -1.15
C LEU A 36 11.12 -11.63 -0.06
N LYS A 37 11.59 -11.94 1.14
CA LYS A 37 11.65 -10.98 2.25
C LYS A 37 12.50 -9.76 1.89
N GLN A 38 13.65 -9.94 1.26
CA GLN A 38 14.51 -8.83 0.83
C GLN A 38 13.82 -7.92 -0.21
N ILE A 39 13.11 -8.51 -1.19
CA ILE A 39 12.35 -7.76 -2.18
C ILE A 39 11.26 -6.92 -1.49
N LEU A 40 10.52 -7.51 -0.57
CA LEU A 40 9.45 -6.83 0.16
C LEU A 40 10.00 -5.72 1.07
N LEU A 41 11.09 -5.97 1.79
CA LEU A 41 11.79 -4.95 2.60
C LEU A 41 12.29 -3.79 1.74
N GLY A 42 12.84 -4.08 0.56
CA GLY A 42 13.25 -3.07 -0.41
C GLY A 42 12.08 -2.21 -0.88
N GLY A 43 10.94 -2.84 -1.19
CA GLY A 43 9.70 -2.16 -1.56
C GLY A 43 9.16 -1.26 -0.44
N ILE A 44 9.10 -1.78 0.79
CA ILE A 44 8.68 -1.03 1.98
C ILE A 44 9.59 0.17 2.22
N THR A 45 10.91 -0.02 2.14
CA THR A 45 11.87 1.05 2.34
C THR A 45 11.68 2.18 1.32
N LYS A 46 11.53 1.83 0.04
CA LYS A 46 11.26 2.81 -1.02
C LYS A 46 9.93 3.54 -0.80
N GLY A 47 8.88 2.80 -0.44
CA GLY A 47 7.58 3.37 -0.13
C GLY A 47 7.65 4.35 1.05
N LEU A 48 8.25 3.93 2.16
CA LEU A 48 8.40 4.78 3.34
C LEU A 48 9.26 6.02 3.08
N ASN A 49 10.26 5.94 2.20
CA ASN A 49 11.06 7.11 1.83
C ASN A 49 10.23 8.18 1.10
N ILE A 50 9.24 7.78 0.29
CA ILE A 50 8.30 8.72 -0.33
C ILE A 50 7.49 9.45 0.76
N PHE A 51 7.04 8.72 1.79
CA PHE A 51 6.27 9.30 2.89
C PHE A 51 7.12 10.15 3.85
N SER A 52 8.42 9.86 3.98
CA SER A 52 9.32 10.63 4.87
C SER A 52 9.79 11.94 4.25
N ASP A 53 9.79 12.05 2.93
CA ASP A 53 10.21 13.24 2.20
C ASP A 53 8.99 14.01 1.68
N LYS A 54 8.83 15.25 2.15
CA LYS A 54 7.68 16.09 1.83
C LYS A 54 7.53 16.35 0.34
N ASP A 55 8.65 16.61 -0.35
CA ASP A 55 8.63 16.97 -1.76
C ASP A 55 8.30 15.74 -2.62
N SER A 56 8.89 14.60 -2.29
CA SER A 56 8.55 13.31 -2.90
C SER A 56 7.08 12.94 -2.68
N PHE A 57 6.54 13.19 -1.47
CA PHE A 57 5.13 12.98 -1.17
C PHE A 57 4.24 13.88 -2.03
N MET A 58 4.53 15.18 -2.05
CA MET A 58 3.73 16.16 -2.80
C MET A 58 3.77 15.93 -4.32
N ALA A 59 4.89 15.43 -4.86
CA ALA A 59 5.05 15.12 -6.28
C ALA A 59 4.38 13.78 -6.69
N ASN A 60 3.98 12.95 -5.74
CA ASN A 60 3.47 11.61 -6.03
C ASN A 60 1.96 11.64 -6.34
N GLN A 61 1.62 11.44 -7.60
CA GLN A 61 0.22 11.43 -8.07
C GLN A 61 -0.64 10.32 -7.44
N LEU A 62 -0.04 9.22 -6.97
CA LEU A 62 -0.77 8.13 -6.33
C LEU A 62 -1.38 8.55 -4.98
N ILE A 63 -0.84 9.60 -4.37
CA ILE A 63 -1.35 10.12 -3.09
C ILE A 63 -2.72 10.76 -3.29
N ASP A 64 -2.90 11.54 -4.34
CA ASP A 64 -4.20 12.12 -4.67
C ASP A 64 -5.25 11.01 -4.94
N ALA A 65 -4.84 9.92 -5.60
CA ALA A 65 -5.71 8.77 -5.84
C ALA A 65 -6.03 7.98 -4.55
N ALA A 66 -5.16 8.02 -3.55
CA ALA A 66 -5.36 7.34 -2.26
C ALA A 66 -6.20 8.15 -1.26
N LEU A 67 -6.45 9.43 -1.51
CA LEU A 67 -7.34 10.25 -0.67
C LEU A 67 -8.77 9.69 -0.67
N PRO A 68 -9.47 9.75 0.47
CA PRO A 68 -10.91 9.48 0.53
C PRO A 68 -11.70 10.30 -0.48
N GLN A 69 -12.76 9.72 -1.03
CA GLN A 69 -13.58 10.39 -2.07
C GLN A 69 -14.06 11.77 -1.61
N GLN A 70 -14.49 11.89 -0.36
CA GLN A 70 -14.99 13.16 0.22
C GLN A 70 -13.93 14.26 0.18
N LEU A 71 -12.66 13.94 0.47
CA LEU A 71 -11.57 14.92 0.37
C LEU A 71 -11.23 15.28 -1.07
N ARG A 72 -11.30 14.33 -2.00
CA ARG A 72 -11.12 14.61 -3.44
C ARG A 72 -12.19 15.56 -3.97
N ASP A 73 -13.45 15.33 -3.59
CA ASP A 73 -14.59 16.15 -4.01
C ASP A 73 -14.50 17.56 -3.40
N LEU A 74 -14.12 17.66 -2.12
CA LEU A 74 -13.86 18.94 -1.45
C LEU A 74 -12.74 19.71 -2.17
N ASN A 75 -11.61 19.05 -2.44
CA ASN A 75 -10.46 19.65 -3.13
C ASN A 75 -10.82 20.13 -4.53
N SER A 76 -11.61 19.35 -5.28
CA SER A 76 -12.15 19.75 -6.59
C SER A 76 -13.04 21.00 -6.48
N THR A 77 -13.89 21.05 -5.48
CA THR A 77 -14.79 22.20 -5.23
C THR A 77 -13.98 23.45 -4.87
N LEU A 78 -13.01 23.33 -3.94
CA LEU A 78 -12.14 24.45 -3.56
C LEU A 78 -11.32 24.97 -4.74
N GLN A 79 -10.83 24.09 -5.62
CA GLN A 79 -10.12 24.51 -6.83
C GLN A 79 -11.02 25.29 -7.79
N LYS A 80 -12.26 24.85 -8.01
CA LYS A 80 -13.25 25.54 -8.86
C LYS A 80 -13.61 26.92 -8.32
N LEU A 81 -13.55 27.11 -7.00
CA LEU A 81 -13.77 28.40 -6.34
C LEU A 81 -12.53 29.29 -6.31
N GLY A 82 -11.42 28.89 -6.94
CA GLY A 82 -10.17 29.66 -6.96
C GLY A 82 -9.36 29.53 -5.65
N LEU A 83 -9.73 28.63 -4.74
CA LEU A 83 -9.10 28.42 -3.43
C LEU A 83 -7.99 27.35 -3.46
N SER A 84 -7.27 27.25 -4.56
CA SER A 84 -6.19 26.26 -4.75
C SER A 84 -5.09 26.37 -3.69
N SER A 85 -4.87 27.54 -3.11
CA SER A 85 -3.91 27.72 -2.01
C SER A 85 -4.29 26.95 -0.75
N LEU A 86 -5.59 26.78 -0.47
CA LEU A 86 -6.07 25.97 0.67
C LEU A 86 -5.82 24.48 0.42
N VAL A 87 -6.06 24.00 -0.80
CA VAL A 87 -5.77 22.61 -1.20
C VAL A 87 -4.27 22.32 -1.08
N GLN A 88 -3.41 23.25 -1.47
CA GLN A 88 -1.97 23.10 -1.31
C GLN A 88 -1.54 23.05 0.16
N LYS A 89 -2.11 23.89 1.01
CA LYS A 89 -1.85 23.85 2.46
C LYS A 89 -2.31 22.53 3.08
N GLU A 90 -3.51 22.05 2.75
CA GLU A 90 -4.01 20.74 3.17
C GLU A 90 -3.03 19.63 2.82
N LYS A 91 -2.61 19.54 1.53
CA LYS A 91 -1.62 18.55 1.08
C LYS A 91 -0.31 18.66 1.85
N GLN A 92 0.17 19.86 2.14
CA GLN A 92 1.38 20.06 2.96
C GLN A 92 1.22 19.51 4.38
N TYR A 93 0.07 19.69 5.02
CA TYR A 93 -0.19 19.15 6.34
C TYR A 93 -0.28 17.63 6.32
N ILE A 94 -0.94 17.06 5.29
CA ILE A 94 -0.98 15.60 5.09
C ILE A 94 0.43 15.05 4.90
N ALA A 95 1.28 15.72 4.09
CA ALA A 95 2.68 15.32 3.89
C ALA A 95 3.48 15.33 5.19
N GLN A 96 3.31 16.36 6.03
CA GLN A 96 3.96 16.43 7.33
C GLN A 96 3.46 15.33 8.27
N ALA A 97 2.15 15.09 8.32
CA ALA A 97 1.58 14.01 9.11
C ALA A 97 2.10 12.64 8.63
N ALA A 98 2.18 12.43 7.31
CA ALA A 98 2.72 11.21 6.72
C ALA A 98 4.17 10.96 7.15
N ALA A 99 5.04 11.96 7.08
CA ALA A 99 6.43 11.85 7.50
C ALA A 99 6.56 11.40 8.97
N PHE A 100 5.72 11.91 9.84
CA PHE A 100 5.68 11.51 11.26
C PHE A 100 5.30 10.06 11.51
N THR A 101 4.53 9.46 10.59
CA THR A 101 4.07 8.07 10.73
C THR A 101 5.13 7.07 10.31
N VAL A 102 6.16 7.48 9.56
CA VAL A 102 7.21 6.58 9.04
C VAL A 102 7.95 5.85 10.14
N ASP A 103 8.36 6.58 11.20
CA ASP A 103 9.16 6.01 12.28
C ASP A 103 8.41 4.93 13.06
N VAL A 104 7.11 5.11 13.25
CA VAL A 104 6.26 4.12 13.95
C VAL A 104 5.82 2.98 13.03
N SER A 105 5.68 3.23 11.73
CA SER A 105 5.25 2.23 10.74
C SER A 105 6.38 1.28 10.35
N ARG A 106 7.60 1.79 10.22
CA ARG A 106 8.77 1.02 9.76
C ARG A 106 8.98 -0.27 10.55
N PRO A 107 9.09 -0.27 11.89
CA PRO A 107 9.32 -1.50 12.65
C PRO A 107 8.15 -2.49 12.50
N ILE A 108 6.90 -2.02 12.43
CA ILE A 108 5.72 -2.87 12.28
C ILE A 108 5.78 -3.61 10.93
N LEU A 109 6.04 -2.87 9.84
CA LEU A 109 6.13 -3.45 8.51
C LEU A 109 7.32 -4.39 8.34
N VAL A 110 8.49 -4.03 8.89
CA VAL A 110 9.69 -4.87 8.88
C VAL A 110 9.44 -6.18 9.64
N ASN A 111 8.83 -6.11 10.82
CA ASN A 111 8.49 -7.30 11.61
C ASN A 111 7.50 -8.20 10.88
N ALA A 112 6.49 -7.62 10.22
CA ALA A 112 5.53 -8.38 9.43
C ALA A 112 6.19 -9.14 8.27
N VAL A 113 7.15 -8.52 7.56
CA VAL A 113 7.90 -9.21 6.50
C VAL A 113 8.79 -10.29 7.09
N ASN A 114 9.48 -10.02 8.19
CA ASN A 114 10.36 -11.00 8.83
C ASN A 114 9.59 -12.22 9.36
N SER A 115 8.33 -12.05 9.73
CA SER A 115 7.45 -13.13 10.20
C SER A 115 6.79 -13.95 9.08
N LEU A 116 7.00 -13.62 7.80
CA LEU A 116 6.47 -14.39 6.67
C LEU A 116 7.02 -15.83 6.69
N THR A 117 6.12 -16.78 6.44
CA THR A 117 6.39 -18.22 6.40
C THR A 117 6.54 -18.72 4.97
N ALA A 118 6.96 -19.99 4.81
CA ALA A 118 6.98 -20.66 3.52
C ALA A 118 5.57 -20.77 2.91
N GLU A 119 4.53 -20.92 3.74
CA GLU A 119 3.14 -20.92 3.29
C GLU A 119 2.73 -19.55 2.71
N ASP A 120 3.11 -18.45 3.36
CA ASP A 120 2.89 -17.11 2.82
C ASP A 120 3.59 -16.92 1.48
N ALA A 121 4.84 -17.40 1.36
CA ALA A 121 5.58 -17.36 0.10
C ALA A 121 4.85 -18.13 -1.01
N ALA A 122 4.31 -19.31 -0.70
CA ALA A 122 3.49 -20.08 -1.63
C ALA A 122 2.25 -19.29 -2.08
N ARG A 123 1.52 -18.69 -1.14
CA ARG A 123 0.35 -17.85 -1.42
C ARG A 123 0.70 -16.65 -2.30
N ILE A 124 1.82 -15.99 -2.04
CA ILE A 124 2.28 -14.83 -2.82
C ILE A 124 2.59 -15.23 -4.27
N VAL A 125 3.30 -16.34 -4.47
CA VAL A 125 3.67 -16.82 -5.81
C VAL A 125 2.45 -17.28 -6.59
N GLN A 126 1.49 -17.94 -5.96
CA GLN A 126 0.27 -18.44 -6.58
C GLN A 126 -0.79 -17.36 -6.80
N GLY A 127 -0.89 -16.41 -5.87
CA GLY A 127 -1.96 -15.41 -5.86
C GLY A 127 -1.72 -14.22 -6.81
N GLY A 128 -0.53 -14.07 -7.36
CA GLY A 128 -0.20 -13.02 -8.32
C GLY A 128 -0.09 -11.61 -7.71
N SER A 129 -0.33 -10.60 -8.55
CA SER A 129 -0.16 -9.19 -8.19
C SER A 129 -1.07 -8.78 -7.03
N GLY A 130 -0.49 -8.13 -6.00
CA GLY A 130 -1.23 -7.61 -4.84
C GLY A 130 -1.32 -8.57 -3.66
N THR A 131 -1.09 -9.88 -3.84
CA THR A 131 -1.24 -10.86 -2.75
C THR A 131 -0.30 -10.58 -1.57
N ALA A 132 0.95 -10.22 -1.84
CA ALA A 132 1.90 -9.84 -0.79
C ALA A 132 1.39 -8.62 0.02
N THR A 133 0.88 -7.61 -0.67
CA THR A 133 0.30 -6.41 -0.05
C THR A 133 -0.90 -6.77 0.82
N GLN A 134 -1.76 -7.67 0.34
CA GLN A 134 -2.92 -8.11 1.11
C GLN A 134 -2.52 -8.84 2.39
N ILE A 135 -1.57 -9.78 2.32
CA ILE A 135 -1.07 -10.51 3.50
C ILE A 135 -0.46 -9.54 4.51
N LEU A 136 0.35 -8.58 4.05
CA LEU A 136 0.93 -7.57 4.94
C LEU A 136 -0.14 -6.67 5.55
N LYS A 137 -1.13 -6.24 4.77
CA LYS A 137 -2.27 -5.45 5.25
C LYS A 137 -3.03 -6.20 6.36
N GLU A 138 -3.37 -7.45 6.14
CA GLU A 138 -4.09 -8.28 7.12
C GLU A 138 -3.33 -8.38 8.46
N ARG A 139 -2.00 -8.46 8.40
CA ARG A 139 -1.14 -8.62 9.58
C ARG A 139 -0.80 -7.32 10.30
N THR A 140 -0.87 -6.19 9.62
CA THR A 140 -0.34 -4.92 10.16
C THR A 140 -1.39 -3.85 10.38
N SER A 141 -2.60 -3.96 9.79
CA SER A 141 -3.59 -2.88 9.83
C SER A 141 -3.93 -2.43 11.24
N GLU A 142 -4.20 -3.34 12.15
CA GLU A 142 -4.56 -3.03 13.53
C GLU A 142 -3.38 -2.35 14.27
N GLN A 143 -2.17 -2.90 14.16
CA GLN A 143 -0.98 -2.36 14.79
C GLN A 143 -0.63 -0.98 14.23
N LEU A 144 -0.73 -0.81 12.90
CA LEU A 144 -0.51 0.48 12.26
C LEU A 144 -1.53 1.51 12.71
N MET A 145 -2.82 1.18 12.74
CA MET A 145 -3.86 2.07 13.23
C MET A 145 -3.61 2.50 14.67
N ALA A 146 -3.31 1.56 15.56
CA ALA A 146 -3.03 1.85 16.95
C ALA A 146 -1.78 2.73 17.15
N ALA A 147 -0.75 2.56 16.31
CA ALA A 147 0.49 3.32 16.39
C ALA A 147 0.40 4.69 15.72
N ILE A 148 -0.35 4.82 14.61
CA ILE A 148 -0.44 6.03 13.79
C ILE A 148 -1.50 7.00 14.32
N ALA A 149 -2.69 6.52 14.71
CA ALA A 149 -3.80 7.38 15.08
C ALA A 149 -3.42 8.44 16.14
N PRO A 150 -2.79 8.09 17.28
CA PRO A 150 -2.44 9.08 18.28
C PRO A 150 -1.39 10.10 17.78
N LYS A 151 -0.54 9.71 16.84
CA LYS A 151 0.46 10.62 16.25
C LYS A 151 -0.18 11.62 15.30
N VAL A 152 -1.14 11.16 14.49
CA VAL A 152 -1.92 12.03 13.59
C VAL A 152 -2.77 12.99 14.41
N ASP A 153 -3.48 12.52 15.42
CA ASP A 153 -4.32 13.36 16.30
C ASP A 153 -3.48 14.43 17.00
N ALA A 154 -2.31 14.07 17.52
CA ALA A 154 -1.41 15.03 18.14
C ALA A 154 -0.96 16.14 17.18
N LYS A 155 -0.64 15.76 15.92
CA LYS A 155 -0.23 16.72 14.90
C LYS A 155 -1.37 17.59 14.38
N LEU A 156 -2.55 17.03 14.18
CA LEU A 156 -3.73 17.80 13.80
C LEU A 156 -4.08 18.85 14.86
N ASN A 157 -3.93 18.51 16.14
CA ASN A 157 -4.13 19.44 17.25
C ASN A 157 -3.03 20.52 17.28
N GLU A 158 -1.75 20.14 17.10
CA GLU A 158 -0.62 21.07 17.05
C GLU A 158 -0.76 22.11 15.92
N PHE A 159 -1.22 21.69 14.74
CA PHE A 159 -1.44 22.59 13.61
C PHE A 159 -2.70 23.46 13.74
N GLY A 160 -3.49 23.28 14.77
CA GLY A 160 -4.73 24.03 14.97
C GLY A 160 -5.76 23.80 13.84
N LEU A 161 -5.61 22.74 13.06
CA LEU A 161 -6.49 22.44 11.93
C LEU A 161 -7.93 22.22 12.38
N VAL A 162 -8.11 21.54 13.52
CA VAL A 162 -9.44 21.29 14.09
C VAL A 162 -10.08 22.61 14.52
N SER A 163 -9.32 23.52 15.15
CA SER A 163 -9.82 24.83 15.54
C SER A 163 -10.06 25.75 14.35
N SER A 164 -9.19 25.73 13.35
CA SER A 164 -9.34 26.52 12.12
C SER A 164 -10.53 26.03 11.27
N LEU A 165 -10.75 24.73 11.15
CA LEU A 165 -11.91 24.15 10.51
C LEU A 165 -13.22 24.50 11.27
N ASN A 166 -13.22 24.33 12.57
CA ASN A 166 -14.38 24.71 13.40
C ASN A 166 -14.69 26.18 13.31
N SER A 167 -13.68 27.06 13.31
CA SER A 167 -13.88 28.50 13.15
C SER A 167 -14.39 28.88 11.76
N ALA A 168 -13.86 28.24 10.71
CA ALA A 168 -14.33 28.43 9.34
C ALA A 168 -15.76 27.90 9.14
N LEU A 169 -16.12 26.80 9.77
CA LEU A 169 -17.45 26.21 9.72
C LEU A 169 -18.45 26.99 10.55
N GLN A 170 -18.06 27.57 11.69
CA GLN A 170 -18.93 28.42 12.51
C GLN A 170 -19.13 29.81 11.90
N GLY A 171 -18.13 30.32 11.16
CA GLY A 171 -18.22 31.61 10.46
C GLY A 171 -18.98 31.59 9.13
N SER A 172 -19.25 30.43 8.59
CA SER A 172 -19.98 30.26 7.32
C SER A 172 -21.24 29.45 7.57
N ASN A 173 -22.41 30.03 7.22
CA ASN A 173 -23.69 29.30 7.10
C ASN A 173 -23.66 28.17 6.03
N ILE A 174 -22.48 27.70 5.66
CA ILE A 174 -22.25 26.70 4.61
C ILE A 174 -22.68 25.29 5.06
N LEU A 175 -22.63 25.00 6.38
CA LEU A 175 -23.06 23.71 6.93
C LEU A 175 -24.55 23.43 6.71
N GLY A 176 -25.40 24.46 6.73
CA GLY A 176 -26.84 24.32 6.49
C GLY A 176 -27.16 23.91 5.04
N ASN A 177 -26.29 24.22 4.07
CA ASN A 177 -26.52 23.94 2.64
C ASN A 177 -25.81 22.65 2.15
N ILE A 178 -24.93 22.02 2.93
CA ILE A 178 -24.20 20.79 2.53
C ILE A 178 -24.78 19.56 3.21
N LEU A 179 -25.45 19.72 4.35
CA LEU A 179 -26.02 18.62 5.16
C LEU A 179 -27.57 18.61 5.17
N GLY A 180 -28.21 19.50 4.41
CA GLY A 180 -29.64 19.55 4.24
C GLY A 180 -30.15 18.72 3.06
#